data_44d1311e5c92849ac6312dd3ac7562aa
#
_entry.id   44d1311e5c92849ac6312dd3ac7562aa
#
_cell.length_a   1.000
_cell.length_b   1.000
_cell.length_c   1.000
_cell.angle_alpha   90.00
_cell.angle_beta   90.00
_cell.angle_gamma   90.00
#
_symmetry.space_group_name_H-M   'P 1'
#
loop_
_entity.id
_entity.type
_entity.pdbx_description
1 polymer ?
#
loop_
_entity_poly.entity_id
_entity_poly.type
_entity_poly.pdbx_seq_one_letter_code
_entity_poly.pdbx_strand_id
1 'polypeptide(L)'
;VWVGDNLETEIHADTVIISTGASAKWLGLESELRLRDIGGGVSACAVCDGFFYRNQEVVIVGAGDSACEEASYLAKLCTKVTMLVRRDVMRASKAMQHRVNGLENIEVLYNTETVEVLGEEAVDGVKVKNNVSGEEHVIPATGFFVAIGHKPNTDVFQGFINLDEQGYIVNAEPGTSKTNVEGVFVSGDAADKVYRQAVTAAGTGCMAALDAERYLAEKGLH
;
A
#
# COMPACT_ATOMS: atom_id res chain seq x y z
N VAL A 1 -19.08 -8.10 -19.48
CA VAL A 1 -18.59 -7.01 -18.63
C VAL A 1 -19.38 -5.73 -18.92
N TRP A 2 -19.88 -5.08 -17.90
CA TRP A 2 -20.56 -3.79 -18.01
C TRP A 2 -19.57 -2.66 -17.84
N VAL A 3 -19.66 -1.62 -18.65
CA VAL A 3 -18.72 -0.49 -18.69
C VAL A 3 -19.50 0.83 -18.65
N GLY A 4 -18.91 1.82 -18.00
CA GLY A 4 -19.47 3.15 -17.84
C GLY A 4 -20.20 3.37 -16.53
N ASP A 5 -20.43 4.62 -16.19
CA ASP A 5 -20.97 5.04 -14.88
C ASP A 5 -22.39 4.53 -14.60
N ASN A 6 -23.15 4.22 -15.64
CA ASN A 6 -24.54 3.78 -15.55
C ASN A 6 -24.76 2.31 -15.96
N LEU A 7 -23.69 1.53 -16.15
CA LEU A 7 -23.76 0.14 -16.63
C LEU A 7 -24.52 0.00 -17.96
N GLU A 8 -24.38 0.97 -18.86
CA GLU A 8 -25.16 1.05 -20.11
C GLU A 8 -24.60 0.20 -21.25
N THR A 9 -23.32 -0.20 -21.12
CA THR A 9 -22.63 -0.94 -22.20
C THR A 9 -22.24 -2.32 -21.71
N GLU A 10 -22.75 -3.37 -22.34
CA GLU A 10 -22.30 -4.74 -22.15
C GLU A 10 -21.20 -5.09 -23.15
N ILE A 11 -20.06 -5.59 -22.66
CA ILE A 11 -18.97 -6.07 -23.51
C ILE A 11 -18.85 -7.58 -23.34
N HIS A 12 -18.99 -8.30 -24.46
CA HIS A 12 -18.67 -9.72 -24.53
C HIS A 12 -17.18 -9.88 -24.86
N ALA A 13 -16.51 -10.75 -24.14
CA ALA A 13 -15.10 -11.05 -24.33
C ALA A 13 -14.83 -12.53 -24.05
N ASP A 14 -13.93 -13.13 -24.81
CA ASP A 14 -13.52 -14.52 -24.64
C ASP A 14 -12.57 -14.68 -23.45
N THR A 15 -11.84 -13.63 -23.08
CA THR A 15 -11.00 -13.58 -21.90
C THR A 15 -11.11 -12.24 -21.18
N VAL A 16 -10.82 -12.22 -19.87
CA VAL A 16 -10.76 -11.02 -19.05
C VAL A 16 -9.48 -11.05 -18.20
N ILE A 17 -8.71 -9.97 -18.20
CA ILE A 17 -7.58 -9.79 -17.29
C ILE A 17 -7.96 -8.72 -16.26
N ILE A 18 -7.97 -9.11 -14.99
CA ILE A 18 -8.26 -8.21 -13.86
C ILE A 18 -6.95 -7.56 -13.42
N SER A 19 -6.83 -6.24 -13.62
CA SER A 19 -5.65 -5.44 -13.27
C SER A 19 -6.05 -4.18 -12.49
N THR A 20 -7.01 -4.32 -11.59
CA THR A 20 -7.63 -3.19 -10.86
C THR A 20 -6.75 -2.61 -9.75
N GLY A 21 -5.66 -3.32 -9.41
CA GLY A 21 -4.68 -2.86 -8.43
C GLY A 21 -5.17 -2.88 -6.98
N ALA A 22 -4.48 -2.10 -6.16
CA ALA A 22 -4.83 -1.86 -4.76
C ALA A 22 -4.62 -0.39 -4.42
N SER A 23 -5.40 0.11 -3.47
CA SER A 23 -5.31 1.49 -2.98
C SER A 23 -4.67 1.51 -1.59
N ALA A 24 -3.74 2.43 -1.37
CA ALA A 24 -3.21 2.68 -0.04
C ALA A 24 -4.32 3.18 0.89
N LYS A 25 -4.25 2.79 2.15
CA LYS A 25 -5.11 3.34 3.20
C LYS A 25 -4.48 4.62 3.73
N TRP A 26 -5.31 5.63 3.93
CA TRP A 26 -4.94 6.93 4.45
C TRP A 26 -5.58 7.16 5.82
N LEU A 27 -5.06 8.10 6.61
CA LEU A 27 -5.68 8.50 7.87
C LEU A 27 -6.98 9.26 7.62
N GLY A 28 -7.10 9.90 6.46
CA GLY A 28 -8.26 10.69 6.06
C GLY A 28 -8.25 12.12 6.60
N LEU A 29 -7.09 12.61 7.02
CA LEU A 29 -6.92 14.01 7.43
C LEU A 29 -6.90 14.92 6.20
N GLU A 30 -7.59 16.04 6.25
CA GLU A 30 -7.63 17.00 5.14
C GLU A 30 -6.22 17.47 4.74
N SER A 31 -5.39 17.77 5.73
CA SER A 31 -3.99 18.18 5.51
C SER A 31 -3.12 17.08 4.86
N GLU A 32 -3.30 15.83 5.28
CA GLU A 32 -2.65 14.65 4.69
C GLU A 32 -3.00 14.52 3.21
N LEU A 33 -4.31 14.52 2.90
CA LEU A 33 -4.81 14.33 1.55
C LEU A 33 -4.39 15.47 0.63
N ARG A 34 -4.47 16.72 1.10
CA ARG A 34 -4.06 17.91 0.36
C ARG A 34 -2.57 17.84 -0.05
N LEU A 35 -1.69 17.56 0.92
CA LEU A 35 -0.25 17.47 0.66
C LEU A 35 0.10 16.26 -0.24
N ARG A 36 -0.60 15.14 -0.08
CA ARG A 36 -0.48 13.98 -0.98
C ARG A 36 -0.80 14.37 -2.43
N ASP A 37 -1.93 15.04 -2.64
CA ASP A 37 -2.46 15.31 -3.98
C ASP A 37 -1.60 16.31 -4.76
N ILE A 38 -0.88 17.19 -4.08
CA ILE A 38 0.07 18.13 -4.70
C ILE A 38 1.51 17.58 -4.78
N GLY A 39 1.76 16.34 -4.29
CA GLY A 39 3.12 15.79 -4.21
C GLY A 39 3.99 16.44 -3.14
N GLY A 40 3.38 17.02 -2.11
CA GLY A 40 4.01 17.79 -1.05
C GLY A 40 4.69 16.96 0.05
N GLY A 41 5.04 15.71 -0.20
CA GLY A 41 5.84 14.93 0.76
C GLY A 41 5.06 13.94 1.62
N VAL A 42 3.83 13.61 1.24
CA VAL A 42 3.03 12.52 1.83
C VAL A 42 3.05 11.31 0.91
N SER A 43 3.49 10.17 1.41
CA SER A 43 3.63 8.92 0.64
C SER A 43 3.12 7.70 1.41
N ALA A 44 2.72 6.65 0.68
CA ALA A 44 2.39 5.33 1.23
C ALA A 44 3.38 4.24 0.76
N CYS A 45 4.54 4.64 0.22
CA CYS A 45 5.55 3.71 -0.28
C CYS A 45 6.97 4.22 0.03
N ALA A 46 7.57 3.74 1.11
CA ALA A 46 8.93 4.13 1.48
C ALA A 46 9.97 3.71 0.43
N VAL A 47 9.79 2.56 -0.21
CA VAL A 47 10.70 2.08 -1.26
C VAL A 47 10.63 2.94 -2.51
N CYS A 48 9.45 3.49 -2.83
CA CYS A 48 9.26 4.37 -3.99
C CYS A 48 9.89 5.74 -3.77
N ASP A 49 9.60 6.35 -2.64
CA ASP A 49 9.83 7.78 -2.41
C ASP A 49 10.91 8.09 -1.37
N GLY A 50 11.31 7.10 -0.57
CA GLY A 50 12.26 7.30 0.55
C GLY A 50 13.60 7.91 0.11
N PHE A 51 14.03 7.69 -1.13
CA PHE A 51 15.27 8.26 -1.65
C PHE A 51 15.26 9.80 -1.69
N PHE A 52 14.10 10.42 -1.90
CA PHE A 52 13.97 11.89 -1.90
C PHE A 52 14.20 12.53 -0.52
N TYR A 53 14.12 11.74 0.55
CA TYR A 53 14.29 12.17 1.95
C TYR A 53 15.68 11.81 2.53
N ARG A 54 16.64 11.55 1.67
CA ARG A 54 18.00 11.21 2.08
C ARG A 54 18.59 12.34 2.91
N ASN A 55 19.17 11.98 4.08
CA ASN A 55 19.73 12.91 5.07
C ASN A 55 18.71 13.91 5.66
N GLN A 56 17.43 13.54 5.67
CA GLN A 56 16.34 14.35 6.24
C GLN A 56 15.66 13.59 7.37
N GLU A 57 14.79 14.28 8.10
CA GLU A 57 13.95 13.69 9.14
C GLU A 57 12.55 13.40 8.59
N VAL A 58 12.02 12.21 8.89
CA VAL A 58 10.71 11.79 8.41
C VAL A 58 9.88 11.17 9.53
N VAL A 59 8.58 11.22 9.35
CA VAL A 59 7.60 10.55 10.21
C VAL A 59 6.95 9.41 9.44
N ILE A 60 6.75 8.26 10.07
CA ILE A 60 6.01 7.12 9.53
C ILE A 60 4.92 6.67 10.49
N VAL A 61 3.72 6.45 9.98
CA VAL A 61 2.58 5.96 10.75
C VAL A 61 2.32 4.50 10.45
N GLY A 62 2.27 3.68 11.48
CA GLY A 62 1.95 2.26 11.35
C GLY A 62 2.51 1.43 12.49
N ALA A 63 2.06 0.18 12.62
CA ALA A 63 2.47 -0.70 13.71
C ALA A 63 2.52 -2.19 13.33
N GLY A 64 2.37 -2.52 12.05
CA GLY A 64 2.48 -3.87 11.50
C GLY A 64 3.88 -4.15 10.93
N ASP A 65 4.09 -5.37 10.43
CA ASP A 65 5.36 -5.79 9.83
C ASP A 65 5.80 -4.86 8.69
N SER A 66 4.88 -4.50 7.77
CA SER A 66 5.18 -3.59 6.66
C SER A 66 5.65 -2.21 7.17
N ALA A 67 5.02 -1.67 8.21
CA ALA A 67 5.45 -0.38 8.79
C ALA A 67 6.87 -0.48 9.39
N CYS A 68 7.20 -1.58 10.03
CA CYS A 68 8.54 -1.84 10.56
C CYS A 68 9.58 -2.02 9.44
N GLU A 69 9.21 -2.70 8.34
CA GLU A 69 10.07 -2.84 7.16
C GLU A 69 10.35 -1.49 6.52
N GLU A 70 9.31 -0.70 6.29
CA GLU A 70 9.42 0.64 5.70
C GLU A 70 10.21 1.59 6.60
N ALA A 71 9.97 1.61 7.91
CA ALA A 71 10.76 2.38 8.87
C ALA A 71 12.23 1.98 8.84
N SER A 72 12.51 0.66 8.79
CA SER A 72 13.88 0.15 8.70
C SER A 72 14.56 0.48 7.36
N TYR A 73 13.79 0.60 6.29
CA TYR A 73 14.29 1.05 4.99
C TYR A 73 14.62 2.55 5.01
N LEU A 74 13.69 3.37 5.50
CA LEU A 74 13.89 4.81 5.66
C LEU A 74 15.08 5.14 6.56
N ALA A 75 15.31 4.37 7.63
CA ALA A 75 16.43 4.56 8.53
C ALA A 75 17.82 4.44 7.86
N LYS A 76 17.91 3.73 6.71
CA LYS A 76 19.14 3.66 5.91
C LYS A 76 19.40 4.92 5.08
N LEU A 77 18.39 5.74 4.87
CA LEU A 77 18.42 6.91 4.02
C LEU A 77 18.37 8.20 4.82
N CYS A 78 17.50 8.23 5.83
CA CYS A 78 17.15 9.41 6.61
C CYS A 78 18.05 9.56 7.85
N THR A 79 18.21 10.78 8.32
CA THR A 79 18.94 11.05 9.59
C THR A 79 18.14 10.60 10.79
N LYS A 80 16.82 10.76 10.75
CA LYS A 80 15.89 10.32 11.79
C LYS A 80 14.58 9.84 11.20
N VAL A 81 14.04 8.76 11.76
CA VAL A 81 12.71 8.24 11.48
C VAL A 81 11.91 8.24 12.76
N THR A 82 10.82 8.98 12.83
CA THR A 82 9.89 8.91 13.97
C THR A 82 8.70 8.05 13.60
N MET A 83 8.55 6.91 14.27
CA MET A 83 7.47 5.96 14.03
C MET A 83 6.32 6.17 15.00
N LEU A 84 5.13 6.48 14.48
CA LEU A 84 3.93 6.71 15.27
C LEU A 84 3.10 5.43 15.40
N VAL A 85 2.92 4.98 16.63
CA VAL A 85 2.15 3.79 16.99
C VAL A 85 0.96 4.21 17.85
N ARG A 86 -0.26 4.09 17.32
CA ARG A 86 -1.49 4.54 17.99
C ARG A 86 -1.78 3.85 19.33
N ARG A 87 -1.28 2.63 19.52
CA ARG A 87 -1.47 1.82 20.73
C ARG A 87 -0.17 1.77 21.56
N ASP A 88 -0.26 1.17 22.72
CA ASP A 88 0.88 0.89 23.61
C ASP A 88 1.76 -0.28 23.11
N VAL A 89 1.35 -0.95 22.05
CA VAL A 89 2.02 -2.13 21.48
C VAL A 89 1.93 -2.15 19.96
N MET A 90 3.00 -2.60 19.30
CA MET A 90 3.00 -2.91 17.87
C MET A 90 2.30 -4.24 17.61
N ARG A 91 1.64 -4.35 16.45
CA ARG A 91 1.10 -5.61 15.92
C ARG A 91 2.12 -6.42 15.14
N ALA A 92 3.26 -5.82 14.82
CA ALA A 92 4.36 -6.47 14.12
C ALA A 92 4.88 -7.69 14.87
N SER A 93 5.47 -8.63 14.14
CA SER A 93 6.17 -9.78 14.71
C SER A 93 7.30 -9.34 15.64
N LYS A 94 7.64 -10.17 16.62
CA LYS A 94 8.73 -9.86 17.56
C LYS A 94 10.07 -9.60 16.86
N ALA A 95 10.33 -10.31 15.78
CA ALA A 95 11.52 -10.11 14.96
C ALA A 95 11.56 -8.69 14.35
N MET A 96 10.44 -8.22 13.82
CA MET A 96 10.35 -6.88 13.24
C MET A 96 10.40 -5.78 14.31
N GLN A 97 9.75 -5.98 15.47
CA GLN A 97 9.88 -5.08 16.62
C GLN A 97 11.34 -4.96 17.09
N HIS A 98 12.04 -6.09 17.21
CA HIS A 98 13.45 -6.11 17.60
C HIS A 98 14.33 -5.36 16.58
N ARG A 99 14.05 -5.54 15.30
CA ARG A 99 14.78 -4.86 14.21
C ARG A 99 14.63 -3.34 14.29
N VAL A 100 13.40 -2.84 14.47
CA VAL A 100 13.14 -1.39 14.60
C VAL A 100 13.79 -0.82 15.85
N ASN A 101 13.62 -1.49 16.98
CA ASN A 101 14.18 -1.03 18.27
C ASN A 101 15.73 -1.11 18.33
N GLY A 102 16.35 -1.86 17.45
CA GLY A 102 17.82 -1.96 17.33
C GLY A 102 18.45 -0.89 16.44
N LEU A 103 17.67 0.00 15.80
CA LEU A 103 18.17 1.07 14.95
C LEU A 103 18.17 2.39 15.72
N GLU A 104 19.35 2.97 15.94
CA GLU A 104 19.56 4.17 16.78
C GLU A 104 18.84 5.42 16.25
N ASN A 105 18.61 5.49 14.96
CA ASN A 105 17.93 6.62 14.31
C ASN A 105 16.43 6.40 14.09
N ILE A 106 15.83 5.35 14.68
CA ILE A 106 14.39 5.19 14.76
C ILE A 106 13.92 5.50 16.19
N GLU A 107 13.04 6.49 16.31
CA GLU A 107 12.30 6.78 17.53
C GLU A 107 10.88 6.26 17.41
N VAL A 108 10.43 5.43 18.35
CA VAL A 108 9.06 4.90 18.37
C VAL A 108 8.24 5.60 19.43
N LEU A 109 7.19 6.30 19.00
CA LEU A 109 6.23 6.97 19.87
C LEU A 109 4.96 6.13 19.97
N TYR A 110 4.79 5.46 21.10
CA TYR A 110 3.59 4.69 21.41
C TYR A 110 2.45 5.60 21.90
N ASN A 111 1.22 5.09 21.82
CA ASN A 111 0.00 5.83 22.17
C ASN A 111 -0.10 7.18 21.47
N THR A 112 0.45 7.30 20.26
CA THR A 112 0.55 8.55 19.54
C THR A 112 -0.17 8.46 18.22
N GLU A 113 -1.02 9.44 17.94
CA GLU A 113 -1.74 9.59 16.68
C GLU A 113 -1.41 10.91 16.01
N THR A 114 -1.54 10.92 14.68
CA THR A 114 -1.41 12.14 13.87
C THR A 114 -2.69 12.96 14.01
N VAL A 115 -2.54 14.24 14.32
CA VAL A 115 -3.64 15.22 14.36
C VAL A 115 -3.68 15.99 13.05
N GLU A 116 -2.51 16.40 12.54
CA GLU A 116 -2.39 17.23 11.35
C GLU A 116 -1.00 17.04 10.72
N VAL A 117 -0.93 17.05 9.40
CA VAL A 117 0.33 17.14 8.64
C VAL A 117 0.52 18.61 8.25
N LEU A 118 1.58 19.23 8.75
CA LEU A 118 1.82 20.65 8.58
C LEU A 118 2.61 20.95 7.30
N GLY A 119 2.42 22.15 6.77
CA GLY A 119 3.07 22.65 5.57
C GLY A 119 2.06 23.11 4.51
N GLU A 120 2.44 24.05 3.67
CA GLU A 120 1.57 24.56 2.59
C GLU A 120 1.82 23.82 1.27
N GLU A 121 3.04 23.89 0.75
CA GLU A 121 3.47 23.24 -0.50
C GLU A 121 4.17 21.91 -0.25
N ALA A 122 4.81 21.75 0.91
CA ALA A 122 5.50 20.54 1.33
C ALA A 122 5.37 20.34 2.83
N VAL A 123 5.54 19.09 3.27
CA VAL A 123 5.57 18.74 4.70
C VAL A 123 6.72 19.50 5.39
N ASP A 124 6.42 20.21 6.46
CA ASP A 124 7.39 20.88 7.33
C ASP A 124 7.29 20.40 8.80
N GLY A 125 6.28 19.59 9.12
CA GLY A 125 6.10 18.98 10.42
C GLY A 125 4.85 18.14 10.51
N VAL A 126 4.74 17.42 11.63
CA VAL A 126 3.57 16.61 11.96
C VAL A 126 3.10 16.93 13.36
N LYS A 127 1.89 17.42 13.50
CA LYS A 127 1.23 17.61 14.79
C LYS A 127 0.69 16.27 15.27
N VAL A 128 1.12 15.87 16.44
CA VAL A 128 0.74 14.59 17.06
C VAL A 128 0.09 14.79 18.41
N LYS A 129 -0.65 13.80 18.86
CA LYS A 129 -1.31 13.76 20.15
C LYS A 129 -1.06 12.41 20.83
N ASN A 130 -0.67 12.47 22.08
CA ASN A 130 -0.63 11.27 22.92
C ASN A 130 -2.05 10.92 23.41
N ASN A 131 -2.52 9.72 23.08
CA ASN A 131 -3.88 9.26 23.37
C ASN A 131 -4.15 8.99 24.87
N VAL A 132 -3.09 8.91 25.69
CA VAL A 132 -3.20 8.65 27.13
C VAL A 132 -3.12 9.95 27.93
N SER A 133 -2.09 10.79 27.68
CA SER A 133 -1.92 12.07 28.38
C SER A 133 -2.76 13.20 27.78
N GLY A 134 -3.16 13.09 26.51
CA GLY A 134 -3.80 14.15 25.76
C GLY A 134 -2.86 15.27 25.30
N GLU A 135 -1.57 15.15 25.58
CA GLU A 135 -0.55 16.13 25.19
C GLU A 135 -0.37 16.17 23.69
N GLU A 136 -0.30 17.39 23.15
CA GLU A 136 -0.04 17.62 21.72
C GLU A 136 1.31 18.31 21.55
N HIS A 137 2.06 17.91 20.54
CA HIS A 137 3.30 18.57 20.12
C HIS A 137 3.52 18.42 18.62
N VAL A 138 4.47 19.17 18.09
CA VAL A 138 4.87 19.12 16.69
C VAL A 138 6.21 18.40 16.57
N ILE A 139 6.28 17.47 15.64
CA ILE A 139 7.51 16.78 15.24
C ILE A 139 7.98 17.42 13.94
N PRO A 140 9.15 18.07 13.88
CA PRO A 140 9.73 18.53 12.63
C PRO A 140 9.99 17.36 11.69
N ALA A 141 9.55 17.47 10.44
CA ALA A 141 9.78 16.44 9.43
C ALA A 141 9.55 17.03 8.03
N THR A 142 10.26 16.52 7.05
CA THR A 142 10.12 16.93 5.64
C THR A 142 9.35 15.90 4.81
N GLY A 143 9.06 14.73 5.38
CA GLY A 143 8.28 13.67 4.76
C GLY A 143 7.39 12.94 5.75
N PHE A 144 6.21 12.56 5.29
CA PHE A 144 5.22 11.83 6.07
C PHE A 144 4.81 10.54 5.33
N PHE A 145 5.10 9.39 5.92
CA PHE A 145 4.83 8.08 5.33
C PHE A 145 3.67 7.38 6.05
N VAL A 146 2.74 6.82 5.27
CA VAL A 146 1.54 6.18 5.81
C VAL A 146 1.58 4.68 5.52
N ALA A 147 2.01 3.90 6.51
CA ALA A 147 2.19 2.45 6.43
C ALA A 147 1.12 1.68 7.20
N ILE A 148 -0.17 2.00 6.95
CA ILE A 148 -1.33 1.39 7.63
C ILE A 148 -2.03 0.32 6.79
N GLY A 149 -1.43 -0.05 5.66
CA GLY A 149 -1.87 -1.12 4.78
C GLY A 149 -2.55 -0.63 3.51
N HIS A 150 -2.98 -1.60 2.70
CA HIS A 150 -3.65 -1.39 1.42
C HIS A 150 -5.00 -2.09 1.40
N LYS A 151 -5.84 -1.71 0.46
CA LYS A 151 -7.09 -2.39 0.13
C LYS A 151 -7.04 -2.73 -1.36
N PRO A 152 -7.13 -4.02 -1.76
CA PRO A 152 -7.25 -4.38 -3.17
C PRO A 152 -8.57 -3.85 -3.75
N ASN A 153 -8.55 -3.44 -5.01
CA ASN A 153 -9.72 -2.90 -5.71
C ASN A 153 -10.52 -4.05 -6.36
N THR A 154 -11.06 -4.92 -5.53
CA THR A 154 -11.65 -6.21 -5.93
C THR A 154 -13.10 -6.38 -5.47
N ASP A 155 -13.67 -5.38 -4.83
CA ASP A 155 -15.04 -5.45 -4.26
C ASP A 155 -16.09 -5.86 -5.30
N VAL A 156 -15.93 -5.42 -6.55
CA VAL A 156 -16.84 -5.73 -7.67
C VAL A 156 -16.83 -7.21 -8.08
N PHE A 157 -15.80 -7.95 -7.70
CA PHE A 157 -15.66 -9.39 -8.03
C PHE A 157 -16.11 -10.31 -6.90
N GLN A 158 -16.56 -9.76 -5.78
CA GLN A 158 -17.00 -10.54 -4.64
C GLN A 158 -18.16 -11.47 -5.02
N GLY A 159 -18.04 -12.75 -4.68
CA GLY A 159 -19.02 -13.78 -5.01
C GLY A 159 -18.82 -14.43 -6.40
N PHE A 160 -17.95 -13.89 -7.24
CA PHE A 160 -17.61 -14.46 -8.55
C PHE A 160 -16.19 -15.00 -8.60
N ILE A 161 -15.23 -14.25 -8.05
CA ILE A 161 -13.82 -14.61 -8.01
C ILE A 161 -13.43 -14.96 -6.56
N ASN A 162 -12.58 -15.97 -6.39
CA ASN A 162 -12.08 -16.34 -5.07
C ASN A 162 -11.16 -15.27 -4.53
N LEU A 163 -11.53 -14.68 -3.40
CA LEU A 163 -10.76 -13.70 -2.67
C LEU A 163 -10.24 -14.31 -1.35
N ASP A 164 -9.06 -13.86 -0.91
CA ASP A 164 -8.57 -14.20 0.41
C ASP A 164 -9.25 -13.34 1.50
N GLU A 165 -8.91 -13.58 2.77
CA GLU A 165 -9.45 -12.86 3.92
C GLU A 165 -9.17 -11.35 3.89
N GLN A 166 -8.19 -10.90 3.11
CA GLN A 166 -7.83 -9.50 2.95
C GLN A 166 -8.44 -8.88 1.68
N GLY A 167 -9.14 -9.68 0.87
CA GLY A 167 -9.80 -9.27 -0.36
C GLY A 167 -8.94 -9.39 -1.62
N TYR A 168 -7.72 -9.92 -1.54
CA TYR A 168 -6.89 -10.15 -2.73
C TYR A 168 -7.38 -11.36 -3.53
N ILE A 169 -7.30 -11.27 -4.86
CA ILE A 169 -7.65 -12.39 -5.74
C ILE A 169 -6.64 -13.53 -5.55
N VAL A 170 -7.17 -14.74 -5.38
CA VAL A 170 -6.37 -15.96 -5.21
C VAL A 170 -6.15 -16.60 -6.58
N ASN A 171 -4.87 -16.82 -6.94
CA ASN A 171 -4.54 -17.59 -8.14
C ASN A 171 -4.95 -19.04 -7.95
N ALA A 172 -5.66 -19.61 -8.91
CA ALA A 172 -6.13 -21.01 -8.85
C ALA A 172 -4.97 -22.02 -8.91
N GLU A 173 -3.91 -21.67 -9.66
CA GLU A 173 -2.70 -22.48 -9.81
C GLU A 173 -1.47 -21.65 -9.44
N PRO A 174 -0.58 -22.13 -8.57
CA PRO A 174 0.66 -21.45 -8.25
C PRO A 174 1.51 -21.18 -9.49
N GLY A 175 2.04 -19.96 -9.59
CA GLY A 175 2.91 -19.55 -10.70
C GLY A 175 2.18 -19.21 -12.00
N THR A 176 0.84 -19.17 -12.00
CA THR A 176 0.01 -18.72 -13.13
C THR A 176 -0.79 -17.49 -12.73
N SER A 177 -1.42 -16.85 -13.72
CA SER A 177 -2.38 -15.75 -13.50
C SER A 177 -3.84 -16.19 -13.45
N LYS A 178 -4.11 -17.49 -13.55
CA LYS A 178 -5.45 -18.06 -13.61
C LYS A 178 -6.23 -17.82 -12.32
N THR A 179 -7.51 -17.46 -12.46
CA THR A 179 -8.46 -17.41 -11.34
C THR A 179 -9.31 -18.70 -11.27
N ASN A 180 -10.22 -18.78 -10.32
CA ASN A 180 -11.20 -19.87 -10.25
C ASN A 180 -12.24 -19.86 -11.39
N VAL A 181 -12.28 -18.79 -12.18
CA VAL A 181 -13.18 -18.67 -13.34
C VAL A 181 -12.38 -18.85 -14.61
N GLU A 182 -12.79 -19.83 -15.44
CA GLU A 182 -12.15 -20.14 -16.70
C GLU A 182 -12.16 -18.91 -17.65
N GLY A 183 -11.03 -18.62 -18.30
CA GLY A 183 -10.88 -17.45 -19.17
C GLY A 183 -10.70 -16.12 -18.42
N VAL A 184 -10.66 -16.14 -17.08
CA VAL A 184 -10.43 -14.94 -16.27
C VAL A 184 -9.08 -15.05 -15.57
N PHE A 185 -8.24 -14.03 -15.77
CA PHE A 185 -6.87 -13.93 -15.27
C PHE A 185 -6.72 -12.72 -14.37
N VAL A 186 -5.68 -12.71 -13.54
CA VAL A 186 -5.39 -11.58 -12.64
C VAL A 186 -3.93 -11.15 -12.74
N SER A 187 -3.68 -9.85 -12.59
CA SER A 187 -2.32 -9.29 -12.55
C SER A 187 -2.21 -8.12 -11.57
N GLY A 188 -0.98 -7.82 -11.18
CA GLY A 188 -0.64 -6.69 -10.33
C GLY A 188 -1.18 -6.80 -8.93
N ASP A 189 -1.36 -5.63 -8.31
CA ASP A 189 -1.67 -5.51 -6.89
C ASP A 189 -3.08 -6.03 -6.51
N ALA A 190 -3.92 -6.38 -7.48
CA ALA A 190 -5.18 -7.06 -7.20
C ALA A 190 -4.98 -8.47 -6.61
N ALA A 191 -3.81 -9.10 -6.85
CA ALA A 191 -3.39 -10.40 -6.31
C ALA A 191 -2.08 -10.32 -5.51
N ASP A 192 -1.20 -9.33 -5.79
CA ASP A 192 0.08 -9.17 -5.10
C ASP A 192 -0.10 -8.40 -3.78
N LYS A 193 -0.26 -9.14 -2.69
CA LYS A 193 -0.32 -8.57 -1.33
C LYS A 193 1.05 -8.35 -0.68
N VAL A 194 2.15 -8.73 -1.36
CA VAL A 194 3.50 -8.74 -0.78
C VAL A 194 4.32 -7.55 -1.27
N TYR A 195 4.52 -7.44 -2.57
CA TYR A 195 5.46 -6.48 -3.16
C TYR A 195 4.80 -5.15 -3.53
N ARG A 196 3.69 -5.20 -4.25
CA ARG A 196 2.96 -4.00 -4.74
C ARG A 196 3.89 -2.98 -5.40
N GLN A 197 4.69 -3.48 -6.36
CA GLN A 197 5.64 -2.66 -7.11
C GLN A 197 5.30 -2.67 -8.60
N ALA A 198 5.60 -1.56 -9.28
CA ALA A 198 5.34 -1.43 -10.73
C ALA A 198 6.00 -2.54 -11.55
N VAL A 199 7.23 -2.95 -11.18
CA VAL A 199 7.96 -4.02 -11.88
C VAL A 199 7.32 -5.39 -11.67
N THR A 200 6.80 -5.70 -10.47
CA THR A 200 6.08 -6.96 -10.21
C THR A 200 4.72 -6.96 -10.92
N ALA A 201 4.01 -5.83 -10.92
CA ALA A 201 2.77 -5.68 -11.66
C ALA A 201 2.97 -5.85 -13.18
N ALA A 202 4.02 -5.27 -13.75
CA ALA A 202 4.37 -5.47 -15.16
C ALA A 202 4.70 -6.95 -15.47
N GLY A 203 5.45 -7.62 -14.59
CA GLY A 203 5.79 -9.05 -14.72
C GLY A 203 4.54 -9.93 -14.68
N THR A 204 3.65 -9.75 -13.72
CA THR A 204 2.40 -10.50 -13.63
C THR A 204 1.43 -10.13 -14.76
N GLY A 205 1.46 -8.89 -15.26
CA GLY A 205 0.73 -8.48 -16.46
C GLY A 205 1.16 -9.24 -17.72
N CYS A 206 2.48 -9.41 -17.90
CA CYS A 206 3.03 -10.25 -18.96
C CYS A 206 2.58 -11.71 -18.82
N MET A 207 2.60 -12.27 -17.61
CA MET A 207 2.10 -13.63 -17.33
C MET A 207 0.62 -13.76 -17.70
N ALA A 208 -0.22 -12.81 -17.30
CA ALA A 208 -1.65 -12.82 -17.57
C ALA A 208 -1.95 -12.75 -19.08
N ALA A 209 -1.19 -11.94 -19.83
CA ALA A 209 -1.34 -11.85 -21.28
C ALA A 209 -0.98 -13.17 -21.98
N LEU A 210 0.11 -13.84 -21.57
CA LEU A 210 0.52 -15.12 -22.12
C LEU A 210 -0.46 -16.25 -21.75
N ASP A 211 -0.98 -16.26 -20.53
CA ASP A 211 -1.97 -17.25 -20.12
C ASP A 211 -3.29 -17.06 -20.86
N ALA A 212 -3.72 -15.82 -21.12
CA ALA A 212 -4.90 -15.51 -21.91
C ALA A 212 -4.72 -15.92 -23.39
N GLU A 213 -3.56 -15.65 -23.98
CA GLU A 213 -3.24 -16.07 -25.35
C GLU A 213 -3.29 -17.58 -25.51
N ARG A 214 -2.64 -18.33 -24.59
CA ARG A 214 -2.69 -19.79 -24.60
C ARG A 214 -4.10 -20.34 -24.46
N TYR A 215 -4.89 -19.76 -23.57
CA TYR A 215 -6.30 -20.14 -23.41
C TYR A 215 -7.10 -19.94 -24.70
N LEU A 216 -6.95 -18.79 -25.37
CA LEU A 216 -7.63 -18.53 -26.64
C LEU A 216 -7.21 -19.55 -27.72
N ALA A 217 -5.91 -19.83 -27.84
CA ALA A 217 -5.40 -20.82 -28.77
C ALA A 217 -5.96 -22.23 -28.53
N GLU A 218 -6.05 -22.66 -27.25
CA GLU A 218 -6.61 -23.95 -26.85
C GLU A 218 -8.12 -24.05 -27.19
N LYS A 219 -8.83 -22.93 -27.19
CA LYS A 219 -10.25 -22.84 -27.57
C LYS A 219 -10.47 -22.66 -29.07
N GLY A 220 -9.39 -22.50 -29.86
CA GLY A 220 -9.46 -22.22 -31.31
C GLY A 220 -9.97 -20.81 -31.63
N LEU A 221 -9.81 -19.87 -30.71
CA LEU A 221 -10.16 -18.45 -30.83
C LEU A 221 -8.88 -17.68 -31.20
N HIS A 222 -8.92 -16.92 -32.31
CA HIS A 222 -7.77 -16.17 -32.85
C HIS A 222 -8.12 -14.72 -33.12
#